data_e337a3827c4031b2fd28da237125c1bb
#
_entry.id   e337a3827c4031b2fd28da237125c1bb
#
_cell.length_a   1.000
_cell.length_b   1.000
_cell.length_c   1.000
_cell.angle_alpha   90.00
_cell.angle_beta   90.00
_cell.angle_gamma   90.00
#
_symmetry.space_group_name_H-M   'P 1'
#
loop_
_entity.id
_entity.type
_entity.pdbx_description
1 polymer ?
#
loop_
_entity_poly.entity_id
_entity_poly.type
_entity_poly.pdbx_seq_one_letter_code
_entity_poly.pdbx_strand_id
1 'polypeptide(L)'
;GICTYCGDTANSIDHVIAVSYFDDSIVRNGTLNSKGIRTYSCKDCNCVLSSKYFETFRERCEYVNRRIEQRFKKIINLPPWSPEEFAKLGKNIKASLGEKLNLKAVVLERLRWQSTKEFHEYCQEARDYFKTEAQIVSKEWMLEYFTPGEAIRIHRQVQG
;
A
#
# COMPACT_ATOMS: atom_id res chain seq x y z
N GLY A 1 -8.00 4.95 9.62
CA GLY A 1 -8.05 4.05 8.46
C GLY A 1 -6.98 2.98 8.50
N ILE A 2 -7.05 2.07 7.59
CA ILE A 2 -6.12 0.94 7.45
C ILE A 2 -5.31 1.15 6.16
N CYS A 3 -4.01 0.90 6.22
CA CYS A 3 -3.14 0.92 5.06
C CYS A 3 -3.57 -0.17 4.06
N THR A 4 -3.91 0.24 2.86
CA THR A 4 -4.35 -0.68 1.81
C THR A 4 -3.32 -1.76 1.50
N TYR A 5 -2.03 -1.43 1.60
CA TYR A 5 -0.95 -2.32 1.19
C TYR A 5 -0.53 -3.34 2.25
N CYS A 6 -0.62 -3.01 3.52
CA CYS A 6 -0.10 -3.87 4.59
C CYS A 6 -1.02 -4.10 5.78
N GLY A 7 -2.21 -3.49 5.80
CA GLY A 7 -3.18 -3.66 6.88
C GLY A 7 -2.87 -2.93 8.18
N ASP A 8 -1.74 -2.25 8.26
CA ASP A 8 -1.36 -1.47 9.45
C ASP A 8 -2.16 -0.16 9.51
N THR A 9 -2.04 0.58 10.60
CA THR A 9 -2.71 1.88 10.74
C THR A 9 -2.24 2.85 9.65
N ALA A 10 -3.20 3.42 8.94
CA ALA A 10 -2.93 4.44 7.94
C ALA A 10 -2.72 5.81 8.60
N ASN A 11 -1.63 6.45 8.25
CA ASN A 11 -1.28 7.80 8.72
C ASN A 11 -0.82 8.70 7.56
N SER A 12 -1.05 8.26 6.34
CA SER A 12 -0.79 9.04 5.12
C SER A 12 -1.76 8.65 4.02
N ILE A 13 -1.71 9.39 2.93
CA ILE A 13 -2.50 9.12 1.73
C ILE A 13 -1.53 8.89 0.58
N ASP A 14 -1.70 7.76 -0.09
CA ASP A 14 -0.96 7.44 -1.29
C ASP A 14 -1.75 7.86 -2.53
N HIS A 15 -1.07 8.49 -3.46
CA HIS A 15 -1.57 8.73 -4.79
C HIS A 15 -1.21 7.52 -5.65
N VAL A 16 -2.20 6.69 -5.97
CA VAL A 16 -2.00 5.43 -6.73
C VAL A 16 -1.31 5.72 -8.07
N ILE A 17 -1.60 6.88 -8.67
CA ILE A 17 -0.78 7.45 -9.74
C ILE A 17 -0.04 8.64 -9.15
N ALA A 18 1.27 8.61 -9.18
CA ALA A 18 2.08 9.68 -8.61
C ALA A 18 1.77 11.03 -9.27
N VAL A 19 1.68 12.07 -8.45
CA VAL A 19 1.38 13.44 -8.91
C VAL A 19 2.33 13.89 -10.02
N SER A 20 3.58 13.44 -9.98
CA SER A 20 4.60 13.77 -10.99
C SER A 20 4.30 13.26 -12.41
N TYR A 21 3.37 12.34 -12.59
CA TYR A 21 2.95 11.86 -13.90
C TYR A 21 1.86 12.71 -14.55
N PHE A 22 1.34 13.70 -13.83
CA PHE A 22 0.30 14.60 -14.32
C PHE A 22 0.83 16.00 -14.56
N ASP A 23 0.21 16.70 -15.50
CA ASP A 23 0.48 18.09 -15.72
C ASP A 23 0.09 18.95 -14.50
N ASP A 24 0.86 19.99 -14.22
CA ASP A 24 0.61 20.91 -13.10
C ASP A 24 -0.77 21.55 -13.14
N SER A 25 -1.30 21.83 -14.32
CA SER A 25 -2.64 22.40 -14.48
C SER A 25 -3.73 21.48 -13.94
N ILE A 26 -3.55 20.19 -14.08
CA ILE A 26 -4.49 19.16 -13.61
C ILE A 26 -4.46 19.05 -12.11
N VAL A 27 -3.28 19.09 -11.54
CA VAL A 27 -3.09 19.03 -10.10
C VAL A 27 -3.69 20.26 -9.44
N ARG A 28 -3.48 21.44 -10.02
CA ARG A 28 -4.01 22.72 -9.51
C ARG A 28 -5.53 22.84 -9.60
N ASN A 29 -6.11 22.35 -10.69
CA ASN A 29 -7.55 22.43 -10.91
C ASN A 29 -8.34 21.37 -10.14
N GLY A 30 -7.68 20.52 -9.34
CA GLY A 30 -8.31 19.50 -8.54
C GLY A 30 -9.06 18.45 -9.36
N THR A 31 -8.78 18.38 -10.66
CA THR A 31 -9.33 17.38 -11.52
C THR A 31 -8.85 16.01 -11.10
N LEU A 32 -8.89 15.08 -11.41
CA LEU A 32 -8.58 13.70 -11.24
C LEU A 32 -7.74 13.30 -10.05
N ASN A 33 -6.61 13.93 -9.90
CA ASN A 33 -5.61 13.50 -8.95
C ASN A 33 -5.92 13.86 -7.51
N SER A 34 -6.73 14.87 -7.28
CA SER A 34 -7.10 15.28 -5.93
C SER A 34 -8.19 14.41 -5.33
N LYS A 35 -8.98 13.71 -6.15
CA LYS A 35 -10.17 12.99 -5.65
C LYS A 35 -10.25 11.51 -6.01
N GLY A 36 -9.71 11.08 -7.14
CA GLY A 36 -10.04 9.77 -7.70
C GLY A 36 -9.01 8.66 -7.49
N ILE A 37 -7.74 8.98 -7.32
CA ILE A 37 -6.68 7.98 -7.37
C ILE A 37 -5.84 8.03 -6.10
N ARG A 38 -6.51 8.04 -4.97
CA ARG A 38 -5.88 8.05 -3.65
C ARG A 38 -6.34 6.85 -2.84
N THR A 39 -5.46 6.36 -1.99
CA THR A 39 -5.81 5.33 -1.03
C THR A 39 -5.12 5.58 0.30
N TYR A 40 -5.66 5.00 1.36
CA TYR A 40 -5.04 5.09 2.67
C TYR A 40 -3.74 4.28 2.69
N SER A 41 -2.71 4.85 3.27
CA SER A 41 -1.40 4.23 3.38
C SER A 41 -0.73 4.56 4.70
N CYS A 42 0.10 3.67 5.22
CA CYS A 42 1.06 4.05 6.23
C CYS A 42 2.25 4.76 5.57
N LYS A 43 2.97 5.56 6.33
CA LYS A 43 4.15 6.29 5.82
C LYS A 43 5.19 5.35 5.22
N ASP A 44 5.39 4.20 5.82
CA ASP A 44 6.38 3.22 5.38
C ASP A 44 6.07 2.72 3.96
N CYS A 45 4.84 2.27 3.72
CA CYS A 45 4.43 1.84 2.39
C CYS A 45 4.44 2.99 1.37
N ASN A 46 4.00 4.16 1.78
CA ASN A 46 4.01 5.34 0.92
C ASN A 46 5.43 5.75 0.52
N CYS A 47 6.37 5.71 1.45
CA CYS A 47 7.79 5.98 1.16
C CYS A 47 8.40 4.94 0.22
N VAL A 48 8.08 3.67 0.41
CA VAL A 48 8.54 2.57 -0.46
C VAL A 48 8.07 2.78 -1.89
N LEU A 49 6.83 3.20 -2.07
CA LEU A 49 6.24 3.45 -3.37
C LEU A 49 6.81 4.70 -4.04
N SER A 50 7.05 5.75 -3.27
CA SER A 50 7.56 7.02 -3.79
C SER A 50 6.79 7.48 -5.03
N SER A 51 7.49 7.88 -6.10
CA SER A 51 6.91 8.28 -7.38
C SER A 51 6.92 7.16 -8.44
N LYS A 52 7.07 5.90 -8.02
CA LYS A 52 7.12 4.77 -8.96
C LYS A 52 5.78 4.57 -9.66
N TYR A 53 5.87 4.28 -10.95
CA TYR A 53 4.75 3.94 -11.79
C TYR A 53 4.59 2.42 -11.92
N PHE A 54 3.34 1.96 -11.88
CA PHE A 54 2.97 0.56 -12.10
C PHE A 54 1.79 0.50 -13.08
N GLU A 55 1.78 -0.49 -13.95
CA GLU A 55 0.69 -0.70 -14.90
C GLU A 55 -0.62 -1.07 -14.20
N THR A 56 -0.54 -1.89 -13.14
CA THR A 56 -1.69 -2.34 -12.38
C THR A 56 -1.53 -2.08 -10.88
N PHE A 57 -2.65 -1.99 -10.19
CA PHE A 57 -2.66 -1.90 -8.73
C PHE A 57 -2.08 -3.17 -8.09
N ARG A 58 -2.29 -4.33 -8.70
CA ARG A 58 -1.70 -5.60 -8.24
C ARG A 58 -0.18 -5.54 -8.20
N GLU A 59 0.44 -5.09 -9.28
CA GLU A 59 1.90 -4.91 -9.34
C GLU A 59 2.41 -3.98 -8.26
N ARG A 60 1.66 -2.91 -7.99
CA ARG A 60 1.94 -1.96 -6.92
C ARG A 60 1.92 -2.64 -5.55
N CYS A 61 0.90 -3.42 -5.27
CA CYS A 61 0.78 -4.19 -4.03
C CYS A 61 1.89 -5.23 -3.87
N GLU A 62 2.18 -5.97 -4.92
CA GLU A 62 3.24 -6.98 -4.94
C GLU A 62 4.62 -6.35 -4.71
N TYR A 63 4.86 -5.20 -5.30
CA TYR A 63 6.09 -4.45 -5.08
C TYR A 63 6.28 -4.07 -3.61
N VAL A 64 5.23 -3.55 -2.96
CA VAL A 64 5.29 -3.21 -1.53
C VAL A 64 5.63 -4.44 -0.70
N ASN A 65 4.99 -5.57 -0.95
CA ASN A 65 5.27 -6.82 -0.24
C ASN A 65 6.73 -7.27 -0.41
N ARG A 66 7.24 -7.24 -1.63
CA ARG A 66 8.65 -7.58 -1.87
C ARG A 66 9.60 -6.65 -1.12
N ARG A 67 9.31 -5.35 -1.08
CA ARG A 67 10.16 -4.38 -0.38
C ARG A 67 10.12 -4.56 1.13
N ILE A 68 8.96 -4.84 1.70
CA ILE A 68 8.83 -5.17 3.13
C ILE A 68 9.64 -6.43 3.45
N GLU A 69 9.49 -7.48 2.65
CA GLU A 69 10.21 -8.73 2.83
C GLU A 69 11.74 -8.53 2.77
N GLN A 70 12.22 -7.79 1.79
CA GLN A 70 13.64 -7.48 1.65
C GLN A 70 14.17 -6.66 2.83
N ARG A 71 13.45 -5.63 3.24
CA ARG A 71 13.84 -4.74 4.34
C ARG A 71 13.94 -5.48 5.67
N PHE A 72 13.04 -6.39 5.93
CA PHE A 72 12.95 -7.13 7.19
C PHE A 72 13.45 -8.56 7.09
N LYS A 73 14.23 -8.89 6.06
CA LYS A 73 14.70 -10.26 5.82
C LYS A 73 15.39 -10.88 7.04
N LYS A 74 16.24 -10.14 7.74
CA LYS A 74 16.93 -10.63 8.93
C LYS A 74 15.95 -10.93 10.08
N ILE A 75 14.94 -10.11 10.23
CA ILE A 75 13.88 -10.28 11.26
C ILE A 75 13.01 -11.50 10.93
N ILE A 76 12.58 -11.61 9.66
CA ILE A 76 11.76 -12.75 9.20
C ILE A 76 12.50 -14.07 9.39
N ASN A 77 13.80 -14.10 9.18
CA ASN A 77 14.63 -15.28 9.27
C ASN A 77 15.12 -15.59 10.70
N LEU A 78 14.69 -14.84 11.72
CA LEU A 78 14.99 -15.21 13.11
C LEU A 78 14.44 -16.61 13.39
N PRO A 79 15.26 -17.48 14.02
CA PRO A 79 14.81 -18.82 14.37
C PRO A 79 13.70 -18.76 15.44
N PRO A 80 12.79 -19.74 15.45
CA PRO A 80 11.80 -19.83 16.51
C PRO A 80 12.48 -20.11 17.86
N TRP A 81 11.95 -19.53 18.91
CA TRP A 81 12.41 -19.74 20.28
C TRP A 81 11.30 -20.37 21.10
N SER A 82 11.61 -21.46 21.82
CA SER A 82 10.67 -22.00 22.77
C SER A 82 10.60 -21.10 24.03
N PRO A 83 9.47 -21.10 24.77
CA PRO A 83 9.38 -20.37 26.03
C PRO A 83 10.49 -20.73 27.02
N GLU A 84 10.87 -22.00 27.06
CA GLU A 84 11.92 -22.52 27.94
C GLU A 84 13.31 -21.99 27.55
N GLU A 85 13.63 -21.99 26.28
CA GLU A 85 14.89 -21.43 25.76
C GLU A 85 14.97 -19.92 26.02
N PHE A 86 13.88 -19.20 25.73
CA PHE A 86 13.80 -17.76 25.95
C PHE A 86 13.95 -17.40 27.44
N ALA A 87 13.35 -18.17 28.34
CA ALA A 87 13.43 -17.94 29.77
C ALA A 87 14.86 -18.04 30.33
N LYS A 88 15.74 -18.79 29.69
CA LYS A 88 17.14 -18.98 30.10
C LYS A 88 18.05 -17.82 29.72
N LEU A 89 17.58 -16.87 28.91
CA LEU A 89 18.37 -15.74 28.45
C LEU A 89 18.58 -14.70 29.56
N GLY A 90 19.70 -14.02 29.53
CA GLY A 90 19.95 -12.86 30.39
C GLY A 90 18.98 -11.72 30.10
N LYS A 91 18.74 -10.87 31.09
CA LYS A 91 17.74 -9.78 31.04
C LYS A 91 17.84 -8.89 29.81
N ASN A 92 19.04 -8.43 29.46
CA ASN A 92 19.23 -7.52 28.32
C ASN A 92 19.04 -8.22 26.99
N ILE A 93 19.53 -9.46 26.86
CA ILE A 93 19.36 -10.27 25.66
C ILE A 93 17.89 -10.61 25.48
N LYS A 94 17.17 -10.97 26.55
CA LYS A 94 15.75 -11.26 26.54
C LYS A 94 14.94 -10.07 26.06
N ALA A 95 15.22 -8.86 26.56
CA ALA A 95 14.55 -7.64 26.14
C ALA A 95 14.77 -7.35 24.63
N SER A 96 16.02 -7.41 24.17
CA SER A 96 16.38 -7.18 22.78
C SER A 96 15.75 -8.22 21.83
N LEU A 97 15.85 -9.50 22.17
CA LEU A 97 15.26 -10.58 21.38
C LEU A 97 13.73 -10.50 21.38
N GLY A 98 13.12 -10.15 22.52
CA GLY A 98 11.68 -9.96 22.64
C GLY A 98 11.16 -8.89 21.70
N GLU A 99 11.85 -7.75 21.58
CA GLU A 99 11.50 -6.68 20.64
C GLU A 99 11.60 -7.18 19.17
N LYS A 100 12.64 -7.91 18.84
CA LYS A 100 12.82 -8.48 17.49
C LYS A 100 11.74 -9.51 17.16
N LEU A 101 11.36 -10.36 18.09
CA LEU A 101 10.30 -11.34 17.87
C LEU A 101 8.92 -10.67 17.72
N ASN A 102 8.66 -9.62 18.48
CA ASN A 102 7.45 -8.82 18.33
C ASN A 102 7.42 -8.13 16.94
N LEU A 103 8.52 -7.57 16.52
CA LEU A 103 8.64 -6.98 15.18
C LEU A 103 8.43 -8.03 14.09
N LYS A 104 8.98 -9.23 14.25
CA LYS A 104 8.75 -10.34 13.33
C LYS A 104 7.27 -10.65 13.18
N ALA A 105 6.53 -10.75 14.30
CA ALA A 105 5.10 -10.99 14.26
C ALA A 105 4.34 -9.90 13.50
N VAL A 106 4.66 -8.64 13.74
CA VAL A 106 4.06 -7.49 13.03
C VAL A 106 4.37 -7.54 11.53
N VAL A 107 5.62 -7.81 11.16
CA VAL A 107 6.03 -7.90 9.74
C VAL A 107 5.32 -9.04 9.03
N LEU A 108 5.20 -10.21 9.66
CA LEU A 108 4.48 -11.35 9.07
C LEU A 108 2.99 -11.06 8.87
N GLU A 109 2.35 -10.34 9.79
CA GLU A 109 0.97 -9.89 9.62
C GLU A 109 0.84 -8.91 8.44
N ARG A 110 1.76 -7.97 8.30
CA ARG A 110 1.78 -7.04 7.18
C ARG A 110 1.93 -7.75 5.83
N LEU A 111 2.82 -8.76 5.75
CA LEU A 111 3.02 -9.54 4.53
C LEU A 111 1.83 -10.42 4.19
N ARG A 112 1.08 -10.89 5.19
CA ARG A 112 -0.10 -11.73 5.01
C ARG A 112 -1.34 -10.94 4.59
N TRP A 113 -1.39 -9.65 4.87
CA TRP A 113 -2.57 -8.80 4.66
C TRP A 113 -3.18 -8.96 3.27
N GLN A 114 -2.36 -8.94 2.22
CA GLN A 114 -2.84 -9.00 0.84
C GLN A 114 -3.44 -10.35 0.43
N SER A 115 -3.28 -11.38 1.24
CA SER A 115 -3.92 -12.69 1.05
C SER A 115 -5.19 -12.87 1.89
N THR A 116 -5.57 -11.87 2.66
CA THR A 116 -6.76 -11.96 3.52
C THR A 116 -8.05 -11.61 2.75
N LYS A 117 -9.16 -12.11 3.25
CA LYS A 117 -10.49 -11.76 2.74
C LYS A 117 -10.77 -10.26 2.93
N GLU A 118 -10.36 -9.71 4.07
CA GLU A 118 -10.50 -8.29 4.40
C GLU A 118 -9.83 -7.38 3.39
N PHE A 119 -8.66 -7.74 2.92
CA PHE A 119 -7.98 -7.01 1.84
C PHE A 119 -8.82 -6.98 0.57
N HIS A 120 -9.34 -8.11 0.15
CA HIS A 120 -10.17 -8.20 -1.05
C HIS A 120 -11.47 -7.41 -0.93
N GLU A 121 -12.12 -7.48 0.22
CA GLU A 121 -13.33 -6.69 0.52
C GLU A 121 -13.02 -5.20 0.52
N TYR A 122 -11.93 -4.79 1.16
CA TYR A 122 -11.48 -3.41 1.18
C TYR A 122 -11.21 -2.87 -0.24
N CYS A 123 -10.54 -3.64 -1.08
CA CYS A 123 -10.29 -3.28 -2.48
C CYS A 123 -11.60 -3.17 -3.28
N GLN A 124 -12.57 -4.03 -3.01
CA GLN A 124 -13.87 -3.96 -3.68
C GLN A 124 -14.66 -2.72 -3.28
N GLU A 125 -14.69 -2.39 -2.00
CA GLU A 125 -15.32 -1.16 -1.50
C GLU A 125 -14.68 0.10 -2.10
N ALA A 126 -13.36 0.15 -2.17
CA ALA A 126 -12.63 1.25 -2.79
C ALA A 126 -12.97 1.36 -4.28
N ARG A 127 -13.02 0.24 -4.98
CA ARG A 127 -13.42 0.20 -6.40
C ARG A 127 -14.83 0.73 -6.61
N ASP A 128 -15.77 0.33 -5.78
CA ASP A 128 -17.17 0.76 -5.89
C ASP A 128 -17.31 2.25 -5.57
N TYR A 129 -16.61 2.73 -4.56
CA TYR A 129 -16.53 4.17 -4.24
C TYR A 129 -15.99 4.98 -5.41
N PHE A 130 -14.90 4.56 -6.01
CA PHE A 130 -14.29 5.28 -7.13
C PHE A 130 -15.11 5.22 -8.41
N LYS A 131 -15.86 4.15 -8.63
CA LYS A 131 -16.84 4.12 -9.73
C LYS A 131 -17.86 5.24 -9.59
N THR A 132 -18.39 5.45 -8.39
CA THR A 132 -19.38 6.49 -8.12
C THR A 132 -18.77 7.89 -8.31
N GLU A 133 -17.59 8.15 -7.76
CA GLU A 133 -16.88 9.43 -7.93
C GLU A 133 -16.49 9.69 -9.39
N ALA A 134 -16.04 8.66 -10.09
CA ALA A 134 -15.64 8.75 -11.48
C ALA A 134 -16.82 9.05 -12.42
N GLN A 135 -18.03 8.62 -12.07
CA GLN A 135 -19.25 8.97 -12.83
C GLN A 135 -19.51 10.47 -12.88
N ILE A 136 -19.10 11.19 -11.85
CA ILE A 136 -19.25 12.64 -11.77
C ILE A 136 -18.24 13.35 -12.67
N VAL A 137 -17.07 12.77 -12.86
CA VAL A 137 -15.94 13.36 -13.59
C VAL A 137 -15.88 12.86 -15.03
N SER A 138 -15.90 11.55 -15.25
CA SER A 138 -15.87 10.90 -16.57
C SER A 138 -16.19 9.42 -16.43
N LYS A 139 -16.98 8.89 -17.37
CA LYS A 139 -17.34 7.46 -17.38
C LYS A 139 -16.16 6.53 -17.64
N GLU A 140 -15.17 6.99 -18.37
CA GLU A 140 -13.96 6.22 -18.70
C GLU A 140 -13.14 5.87 -17.46
N TRP A 141 -13.23 6.68 -16.43
CA TRP A 141 -12.55 6.48 -15.16
C TRP A 141 -13.05 5.33 -14.33
N MET A 142 -14.31 4.99 -14.53
CA MET A 142 -14.96 3.95 -13.74
C MET A 142 -14.35 2.58 -13.92
N LEU A 143 -13.74 2.35 -15.07
CA LEU A 143 -13.27 1.02 -15.46
C LEU A 143 -11.88 0.70 -14.92
N GLU A 144 -11.06 1.70 -14.61
CA GLU A 144 -9.62 1.52 -14.55
C GLU A 144 -8.97 2.00 -13.24
N TYR A 145 -9.73 2.09 -12.18
CA TYR A 145 -9.19 2.57 -10.90
C TYR A 145 -7.94 1.80 -10.44
N PHE A 146 -7.92 0.49 -10.66
CA PHE A 146 -6.77 -0.35 -10.29
C PHE A 146 -5.78 -0.59 -11.44
N THR A 147 -5.91 0.14 -12.53
CA THR A 147 -4.99 0.10 -13.66
C THR A 147 -4.43 1.50 -13.94
N PRO A 148 -3.40 1.94 -13.19
CA PRO A 148 -2.87 3.29 -13.31
C PRO A 148 -2.48 3.67 -14.75
N GLY A 149 -1.96 2.73 -15.53
CA GLY A 149 -1.58 2.96 -16.92
C GLY A 149 -2.76 3.37 -17.79
N GLU A 150 -3.90 2.72 -17.64
CA GLU A 150 -5.12 3.08 -18.37
C GLU A 150 -5.64 4.46 -17.95
N ALA A 151 -5.65 4.74 -16.67
CA ALA A 151 -6.07 6.03 -16.15
C ALA A 151 -5.21 7.18 -16.70
N ILE A 152 -3.90 7.00 -16.80
CA ILE A 152 -2.98 7.97 -17.41
C ILE A 152 -3.29 8.13 -18.91
N ARG A 153 -3.51 7.04 -19.64
CA ARG A 153 -3.86 7.09 -21.07
C ARG A 153 -5.15 7.86 -21.32
N ILE A 154 -6.20 7.51 -20.60
CA ILE A 154 -7.51 8.17 -20.71
C ILE A 154 -7.35 9.67 -20.45
N HIS A 155 -6.62 10.00 -19.40
CA HIS A 155 -6.41 11.38 -19.03
C HIS A 155 -5.69 12.18 -20.13
N ARG A 156 -4.64 11.63 -20.72
CA ARG A 156 -3.94 12.26 -21.84
C ARG A 156 -4.83 12.45 -23.07
N GLN A 157 -5.74 11.52 -23.34
CA GLN A 157 -6.69 11.62 -24.45
C GLN A 157 -7.72 12.74 -24.24
N VAL A 158 -8.19 12.92 -23.02
CA VAL A 158 -9.16 13.98 -22.67
C VAL A 158 -8.55 15.37 -22.75
N GLN A 159 -7.23 15.47 -22.59
CA GLN A 159 -6.49 16.75 -22.67
C GLN A 159 -5.96 17.12 -24.05
N GLY A 160 -5.84 16.14 -24.93
CA GLY A 160 -5.49 16.36 -26.32
C GLY A 160 -6.67 16.88 -27.12
#